data_97b735cf09a520f510bb6ca2dc56597e
#
_entry.id   97b735cf09a520f510bb6ca2dc56597e
#
_cell.length_a   1.000
_cell.length_b   1.000
_cell.length_c   1.000
_cell.angle_alpha   90.00
_cell.angle_beta   90.00
_cell.angle_gamma   90.00
#
_symmetry.space_group_name_H-M   'P 1'
#
loop_
_entity.id
_entity.type
_entity.pdbx_description
1 polymer ?
#
loop_
_entity_poly.entity_id
_entity_poly.type
_entity_poly.pdbx_seq_one_letter_code
_entity_poly.pdbx_strand_id
1 'polypeptide(L)'
;KHHDGFSLWPSKYSTHTVRESKWLNGKGDVVKMLSEACKKAGIEMGVYISPWDRNHPDYGTPKYNEVYIQTMKELLTGYGKFFELWWDGANGEGPNGKTQVYDFKRFQDSALAYQPHLMIFSDIGPHIRWIGNEQGIINETNWNLLDTAGFKRGAGGPPTDSLNRGNYNGKAWIPGEADVSIRKGWFYHEEEDKTVKSGKQLFDLYLKNVGRGGNFLLNVPPNRQGLFAPADSTALMDFKKIKDAAFKNNLFKNARILRTNNSIEVHLKEAVEINAIQLMEAISMGQRVVTFEISGGNDVKKFEIFAKGTTIGHKRIITFTTQKLKYFRIKITESKATPIISEVSGYLFAN
;
A
#
# COMPACT_ATOMS: atom_id res chain seq x y z
N LYS A 1 -16.17 8.88 -3.93
CA LYS A 1 -17.15 8.54 -4.97
C LYS A 1 -16.70 7.27 -5.66
N HIS A 2 -17.49 6.21 -5.63
CA HIS A 2 -17.24 4.97 -6.36
C HIS A 2 -17.87 5.00 -7.77
N HIS A 3 -17.88 3.89 -8.50
CA HIS A 3 -18.38 3.77 -9.88
C HIS A 3 -19.88 4.07 -10.03
N ASP A 4 -20.67 3.93 -8.97
CA ASP A 4 -22.09 4.29 -8.94
C ASP A 4 -22.34 5.79 -9.07
N GLY A 5 -21.30 6.61 -8.94
CA GLY A 5 -21.37 8.07 -9.05
C GLY A 5 -21.83 8.78 -7.78
N PHE A 6 -22.18 8.06 -6.68
CA PHE A 6 -22.66 8.68 -5.45
C PHE A 6 -21.54 9.43 -4.72
N SER A 7 -21.70 10.74 -4.57
CA SER A 7 -20.72 11.59 -3.86
C SER A 7 -21.04 11.68 -2.38
N LEU A 8 -20.08 11.35 -1.54
CA LEU A 8 -20.20 11.42 -0.06
C LEU A 8 -20.08 12.85 0.51
N TRP A 9 -20.05 13.84 -0.36
CA TRP A 9 -20.09 15.29 -0.05
C TRP A 9 -21.09 15.98 -0.97
N PRO A 10 -21.61 17.17 -0.63
CA PRO A 10 -22.63 17.88 -1.40
C PRO A 10 -22.05 18.55 -2.64
N SER A 11 -21.51 17.74 -3.57
CA SER A 11 -20.90 18.22 -4.80
C SER A 11 -21.86 19.09 -5.63
N LYS A 12 -21.34 20.15 -6.24
CA LYS A 12 -22.07 21.01 -7.17
C LYS A 12 -22.12 20.44 -8.60
N TYR A 13 -21.31 19.43 -8.87
CA TYR A 13 -21.11 18.87 -10.22
C TYR A 13 -21.81 17.51 -10.39
N SER A 14 -22.62 17.10 -9.42
CA SER A 14 -23.47 15.91 -9.51
C SER A 14 -24.79 16.14 -8.80
N THR A 15 -25.85 15.53 -9.31
CA THR A 15 -27.16 15.43 -8.64
C THR A 15 -27.33 14.12 -7.87
N HIS A 16 -26.26 13.31 -7.80
CA HIS A 16 -26.25 12.03 -7.07
C HIS A 16 -25.28 12.12 -5.90
N THR A 17 -25.71 12.77 -4.83
CA THR A 17 -24.88 13.11 -3.68
C THR A 17 -25.62 12.95 -2.35
N VAL A 18 -24.92 13.05 -1.25
CA VAL A 18 -25.52 13.09 0.11
C VAL A 18 -26.55 14.19 0.29
N ARG A 19 -26.50 15.27 -0.52
CA ARG A 19 -27.48 16.38 -0.48
C ARG A 19 -28.87 15.92 -0.91
N GLU A 20 -28.96 14.98 -1.83
CA GLU A 20 -30.23 14.42 -2.34
C GLU A 20 -30.74 13.28 -1.45
N SER A 21 -29.96 12.88 -0.43
CA SER A 21 -30.35 11.85 0.54
C SER A 21 -31.22 12.43 1.66
N LYS A 22 -31.93 11.55 2.37
CA LYS A 22 -32.69 11.93 3.59
C LYS A 22 -31.80 12.16 4.81
N TRP A 23 -30.52 11.78 4.72
CA TRP A 23 -29.61 11.89 5.85
C TRP A 23 -29.35 13.36 6.21
N LEU A 24 -29.54 13.69 7.49
CA LEU A 24 -29.46 15.06 8.00
C LEU A 24 -30.26 16.10 7.18
N ASN A 25 -31.39 15.67 6.58
CA ASN A 25 -32.21 16.51 5.69
C ASN A 25 -31.41 17.12 4.53
N GLY A 26 -30.52 16.35 3.91
CA GLY A 26 -29.65 16.78 2.81
C GLY A 26 -28.47 17.69 3.21
N LYS A 27 -28.23 17.87 4.52
CA LYS A 27 -27.10 18.68 5.06
C LYS A 27 -25.88 17.85 5.44
N GLY A 28 -25.91 16.54 5.16
CA GLY A 28 -24.80 15.64 5.47
C GLY A 28 -23.58 15.90 4.57
N ASP A 29 -22.39 15.72 5.16
CA ASP A 29 -21.10 15.78 4.46
C ASP A 29 -20.12 14.82 5.14
N VAL A 30 -20.05 13.58 4.61
CA VAL A 30 -19.19 12.53 5.19
C VAL A 30 -17.72 12.90 5.11
N VAL A 31 -17.30 13.51 3.98
CA VAL A 31 -15.90 13.86 3.76
C VAL A 31 -15.45 14.94 4.75
N LYS A 32 -16.29 15.94 5.00
CA LYS A 32 -16.03 16.97 6.02
C LYS A 32 -15.89 16.37 7.41
N MET A 33 -16.87 15.56 7.82
CA MET A 33 -16.86 14.91 9.14
C MET A 33 -15.63 14.03 9.32
N LEU A 34 -15.23 13.27 8.28
CA LEU A 34 -14.06 12.43 8.32
C LEU A 34 -12.77 13.27 8.38
N SER A 35 -12.67 14.35 7.58
CA SER A 35 -11.51 15.25 7.60
C SER A 35 -11.28 15.86 8.99
N GLU A 36 -12.37 16.34 9.64
CA GLU A 36 -12.31 16.88 11.00
C GLU A 36 -11.89 15.80 12.02
N ALA A 37 -12.41 14.57 11.89
CA ALA A 37 -12.06 13.46 12.76
C ALA A 37 -10.58 13.03 12.58
N CYS A 38 -10.10 12.92 11.35
CA CYS A 38 -8.70 12.61 11.05
C CYS A 38 -7.76 13.67 11.65
N LYS A 39 -8.07 14.96 11.46
CA LYS A 39 -7.30 16.06 12.06
C LYS A 39 -7.26 15.96 13.59
N LYS A 40 -8.40 15.67 14.23
CA LYS A 40 -8.47 15.49 15.69
C LYS A 40 -7.67 14.27 16.17
N ALA A 41 -7.65 13.20 15.40
CA ALA A 41 -6.94 11.97 15.73
C ALA A 41 -5.44 11.99 15.35
N GLY A 42 -4.97 13.02 14.65
CA GLY A 42 -3.61 13.07 14.12
C GLY A 42 -3.33 12.04 13.02
N ILE A 43 -4.36 11.68 12.25
CA ILE A 43 -4.29 10.76 11.12
C ILE A 43 -4.32 11.56 9.82
N GLU A 44 -3.39 11.29 8.90
CA GLU A 44 -3.44 11.88 7.56
C GLU A 44 -4.60 11.30 6.76
N MET A 45 -5.28 12.13 5.99
CA MET A 45 -6.43 11.75 5.19
C MET A 45 -6.05 11.59 3.73
N GLY A 46 -6.41 10.47 3.11
CA GLY A 46 -6.45 10.27 1.66
C GLY A 46 -7.87 10.30 1.15
N VAL A 47 -8.05 10.39 -0.17
CA VAL A 47 -9.36 10.37 -0.80
C VAL A 47 -9.36 9.51 -2.06
N TYR A 48 -10.36 8.63 -2.15
CA TYR A 48 -10.64 7.83 -3.34
C TYR A 48 -11.73 8.51 -4.19
N ILE A 49 -11.49 8.64 -5.47
CA ILE A 49 -12.48 9.17 -6.41
C ILE A 49 -12.38 8.42 -7.75
N SER A 50 -13.35 7.55 -8.03
CA SER A 50 -13.41 6.87 -9.31
C SER A 50 -13.69 7.86 -10.45
N PRO A 51 -12.91 7.82 -11.54
CA PRO A 51 -13.27 8.56 -12.75
C PRO A 51 -14.43 7.89 -13.49
N TRP A 52 -14.66 6.58 -13.30
CA TRP A 52 -15.85 5.94 -13.84
C TRP A 52 -17.11 6.39 -13.08
N ASP A 53 -18.15 6.74 -13.83
CA ASP A 53 -19.41 7.24 -13.29
C ASP A 53 -20.59 6.66 -14.07
N ARG A 54 -21.28 5.73 -13.44
CA ARG A 54 -22.44 5.04 -14.01
C ARG A 54 -23.73 5.85 -13.94
N ASN A 55 -23.67 7.07 -13.37
CA ASN A 55 -24.84 7.92 -13.14
C ASN A 55 -24.77 9.27 -13.87
N HIS A 56 -23.59 9.84 -14.06
CA HIS A 56 -23.45 11.21 -14.56
C HIS A 56 -23.84 11.30 -16.05
N PRO A 57 -24.76 12.22 -16.46
CA PRO A 57 -25.25 12.28 -17.83
C PRO A 57 -24.17 12.65 -18.86
N ASP A 58 -23.15 13.41 -18.48
CA ASP A 58 -22.04 13.79 -19.36
C ASP A 58 -20.97 12.70 -19.50
N TYR A 59 -21.03 11.59 -18.72
CA TYR A 59 -20.06 10.50 -18.84
C TYR A 59 -20.06 9.92 -20.27
N GLY A 60 -18.89 9.55 -20.76
CA GLY A 60 -18.71 9.11 -22.15
C GLY A 60 -18.64 10.28 -23.16
N THR A 61 -18.47 11.52 -22.67
CA THR A 61 -18.27 12.70 -23.51
C THR A 61 -17.03 13.50 -23.06
N PRO A 62 -16.43 14.34 -23.95
CA PRO A 62 -15.31 15.19 -23.56
C PRO A 62 -15.60 16.14 -22.38
N LYS A 63 -16.86 16.55 -22.20
CA LYS A 63 -17.31 17.44 -21.12
C LYS A 63 -17.12 16.83 -19.74
N TYR A 64 -17.23 15.50 -19.62
CA TYR A 64 -17.06 14.83 -18.33
C TYR A 64 -15.66 15.00 -17.74
N ASN A 65 -14.61 15.11 -18.57
CA ASN A 65 -13.25 15.37 -18.06
C ASN A 65 -13.20 16.69 -17.26
N GLU A 66 -13.93 17.72 -17.70
CA GLU A 66 -14.03 18.97 -16.95
C GLU A 66 -14.85 18.80 -15.67
N VAL A 67 -15.98 18.09 -15.72
CA VAL A 67 -16.79 17.74 -14.55
C VAL A 67 -15.93 17.05 -13.50
N TYR A 68 -15.12 16.08 -13.92
CA TYR A 68 -14.24 15.33 -13.00
C TYR A 68 -13.16 16.23 -12.38
N ILE A 69 -12.54 17.13 -13.17
CA ILE A 69 -11.56 18.12 -12.66
C ILE A 69 -12.21 19.03 -11.62
N GLN A 70 -13.40 19.53 -11.88
CA GLN A 70 -14.10 20.42 -10.95
C GLN A 70 -14.52 19.66 -9.67
N THR A 71 -14.90 18.39 -9.78
CA THR A 71 -15.19 17.51 -8.65
C THR A 71 -13.94 17.29 -7.78
N MET A 72 -12.77 17.03 -8.39
CA MET A 72 -11.50 16.98 -7.66
C MET A 72 -11.15 18.31 -7.00
N LYS A 73 -11.39 19.44 -7.69
CA LYS A 73 -11.16 20.77 -7.13
C LYS A 73 -11.94 20.99 -5.84
N GLU A 74 -13.24 20.63 -5.81
CA GLU A 74 -14.05 20.73 -4.60
C GLU A 74 -13.38 19.99 -3.42
N LEU A 75 -12.96 18.75 -3.64
CA LEU A 75 -12.30 17.94 -2.62
C LEU A 75 -10.97 18.57 -2.19
N LEU A 76 -10.08 18.84 -3.13
CA LEU A 76 -8.71 19.26 -2.85
C LEU A 76 -8.59 20.70 -2.31
N THR A 77 -9.64 21.52 -2.45
CA THR A 77 -9.65 22.90 -1.92
C THR A 77 -10.60 23.11 -0.75
N GLY A 78 -11.58 22.21 -0.55
CA GLY A 78 -12.64 22.38 0.44
C GLY A 78 -12.47 21.61 1.75
N TYR A 79 -11.63 20.58 1.79
CA TYR A 79 -11.59 19.59 2.89
C TYR A 79 -10.22 19.47 3.57
N GLY A 80 -9.35 20.45 3.39
CA GLY A 80 -8.02 20.46 3.98
C GLY A 80 -6.98 19.71 3.15
N LYS A 81 -5.87 19.35 3.79
CA LYS A 81 -4.76 18.66 3.12
C LYS A 81 -5.03 17.17 3.04
N PHE A 82 -4.87 16.62 1.83
CA PHE A 82 -4.81 15.18 1.62
C PHE A 82 -3.36 14.74 1.40
N PHE A 83 -2.99 13.56 1.93
CA PHE A 83 -1.69 12.98 1.60
C PHE A 83 -1.76 12.14 0.32
N GLU A 84 -2.92 11.55 0.01
CA GLU A 84 -3.12 10.68 -1.16
C GLU A 84 -4.45 10.94 -1.87
N LEU A 85 -4.39 10.92 -3.20
CA LEU A 85 -5.53 10.87 -4.10
C LEU A 85 -5.49 9.54 -4.87
N TRP A 86 -6.51 8.74 -4.69
CA TRP A 86 -6.60 7.41 -5.25
C TRP A 86 -7.52 7.39 -6.47
N TRP A 87 -6.96 7.16 -7.65
CA TRP A 87 -7.70 6.99 -8.90
C TRP A 87 -7.86 5.52 -9.23
N ASP A 88 -9.11 5.10 -9.42
CA ASP A 88 -9.43 3.78 -9.92
C ASP A 88 -9.19 3.70 -11.43
N GLY A 89 -8.57 2.62 -11.89
CA GLY A 89 -8.31 2.37 -13.32
C GLY A 89 -9.51 1.82 -14.08
N ALA A 90 -10.62 1.48 -13.38
CA ALA A 90 -11.79 0.92 -14.01
C ALA A 90 -12.44 1.91 -15.00
N ASN A 91 -12.86 1.39 -16.14
CA ASN A 91 -13.48 2.15 -17.20
C ASN A 91 -14.57 1.31 -17.89
N GLY A 92 -15.80 1.50 -17.49
CA GLY A 92 -16.96 0.83 -18.05
C GLY A 92 -17.94 1.83 -18.69
N GLU A 93 -19.11 1.33 -19.08
CA GLU A 93 -20.16 2.15 -19.67
C GLU A 93 -20.84 3.07 -18.64
N GLY A 94 -21.21 4.25 -19.07
CA GLY A 94 -22.06 5.18 -18.36
C GLY A 94 -23.54 5.00 -18.69
N PRO A 95 -24.42 5.91 -18.22
CA PRO A 95 -25.87 5.79 -18.45
C PRO A 95 -26.27 5.90 -19.92
N ASN A 96 -25.40 6.42 -20.78
CA ASN A 96 -25.61 6.54 -22.24
C ASN A 96 -24.98 5.36 -23.03
N GLY A 97 -24.51 4.31 -22.37
CA GLY A 97 -23.87 3.14 -22.99
C GLY A 97 -22.48 3.43 -23.58
N LYS A 98 -21.85 4.54 -23.21
CA LYS A 98 -20.51 4.90 -23.71
C LYS A 98 -19.48 4.79 -22.60
N THR A 99 -18.26 4.38 -22.97
CA THR A 99 -17.07 4.47 -22.10
C THR A 99 -16.44 5.86 -22.20
N GLN A 100 -15.73 6.28 -21.18
CA GLN A 100 -15.06 7.59 -21.13
C GLN A 100 -13.63 7.50 -21.66
N VAL A 101 -13.22 8.49 -22.42
CA VAL A 101 -11.81 8.74 -22.71
C VAL A 101 -11.30 9.71 -21.64
N TYR A 102 -10.53 9.18 -20.69
CA TYR A 102 -9.99 9.98 -19.58
C TYR A 102 -8.79 10.82 -20.01
N ASP A 103 -8.74 12.08 -19.58
CA ASP A 103 -7.57 12.95 -19.71
C ASP A 103 -6.75 12.97 -18.41
N PHE A 104 -6.13 11.83 -18.10
CA PHE A 104 -5.33 11.67 -16.88
C PHE A 104 -4.17 12.66 -16.77
N LYS A 105 -3.67 13.19 -17.89
CA LYS A 105 -2.66 14.24 -17.83
C LYS A 105 -3.22 15.52 -17.22
N ARG A 106 -4.37 15.99 -17.71
CA ARG A 106 -5.05 17.16 -17.14
C ARG A 106 -5.49 16.91 -15.70
N PHE A 107 -5.95 15.70 -15.38
CA PHE A 107 -6.31 15.31 -14.01
C PHE A 107 -5.12 15.47 -13.08
N GLN A 108 -3.94 14.96 -13.45
CA GLN A 108 -2.71 15.06 -12.68
C GLN A 108 -2.26 16.52 -12.53
N ASP A 109 -2.18 17.26 -13.63
CA ASP A 109 -1.74 18.66 -13.62
C ASP A 109 -2.65 19.50 -12.72
N SER A 110 -3.98 19.29 -12.80
CA SER A 110 -4.95 19.99 -11.96
C SER A 110 -4.84 19.61 -10.50
N ALA A 111 -4.74 18.31 -10.16
CA ALA A 111 -4.62 17.84 -8.79
C ALA A 111 -3.37 18.41 -8.10
N LEU A 112 -2.22 18.37 -8.78
CA LEU A 112 -0.96 18.90 -8.25
C LEU A 112 -0.92 20.43 -8.20
N ALA A 113 -1.67 21.14 -9.05
CA ALA A 113 -1.84 22.58 -8.93
C ALA A 113 -2.62 22.97 -7.67
N TYR A 114 -3.60 22.15 -7.25
CA TYR A 114 -4.34 22.40 -6.00
C TYR A 114 -3.57 21.95 -4.75
N GLN A 115 -2.88 20.81 -4.81
CA GLN A 115 -2.07 20.30 -3.70
C GLN A 115 -0.73 19.73 -4.21
N PRO A 116 0.35 20.54 -4.27
CA PRO A 116 1.64 20.13 -4.86
C PRO A 116 2.33 18.93 -4.19
N HIS A 117 1.97 18.61 -2.94
CA HIS A 117 2.56 17.49 -2.17
C HIS A 117 1.70 16.23 -2.19
N LEU A 118 0.61 16.24 -2.97
CA LEU A 118 -0.32 15.13 -3.05
C LEU A 118 0.35 13.91 -3.70
N MET A 119 0.28 12.77 -3.04
CA MET A 119 0.62 11.49 -3.66
C MET A 119 -0.55 11.02 -4.50
N ILE A 120 -0.31 10.61 -5.73
CA ILE A 120 -1.36 10.13 -6.63
C ILE A 120 -1.14 8.66 -6.94
N PHE A 121 -2.13 7.86 -6.58
CA PHE A 121 -2.23 6.45 -6.94
C PHE A 121 -3.01 6.27 -8.24
N SER A 122 -2.55 5.39 -9.10
CA SER A 122 -3.34 4.76 -10.17
C SER A 122 -2.73 3.42 -10.58
N ASP A 123 -3.28 2.79 -11.61
CA ASP A 123 -2.75 1.57 -12.21
C ASP A 123 -1.23 1.65 -12.53
N ILE A 124 -0.75 2.79 -13.02
CA ILE A 124 0.65 3.03 -13.39
C ILE A 124 1.24 4.33 -12.80
N GLY A 125 0.76 4.77 -11.64
CA GLY A 125 1.25 5.97 -10.97
C GLY A 125 0.49 7.24 -11.32
N PRO A 126 1.07 8.43 -11.14
CA PRO A 126 2.50 8.78 -11.23
C PRO A 126 3.36 8.53 -10.00
N HIS A 127 2.79 8.43 -8.79
CA HIS A 127 3.57 8.34 -7.56
C HIS A 127 3.51 6.95 -6.93
N ILE A 128 2.35 6.31 -7.00
CA ILE A 128 2.08 4.99 -6.42
C ILE A 128 1.36 4.16 -7.49
N ARG A 129 1.72 2.89 -7.67
CA ARG A 129 1.07 1.98 -8.62
C ARG A 129 0.24 0.92 -7.91
N TRP A 130 -0.82 0.48 -8.54
CA TRP A 130 -1.49 -0.77 -8.21
C TRP A 130 -0.56 -1.97 -8.42
N ILE A 131 -0.66 -2.98 -7.58
CA ILE A 131 0.16 -4.20 -7.69
C ILE A 131 -0.44 -5.27 -8.62
N GLY A 132 -1.49 -4.97 -9.36
CA GLY A 132 -2.09 -5.89 -10.33
C GLY A 132 -2.96 -7.00 -9.73
N ASN A 133 -3.24 -6.97 -8.43
CA ASN A 133 -4.17 -7.89 -7.78
C ASN A 133 -4.79 -7.28 -6.52
N GLU A 134 -6.00 -7.76 -6.17
CA GLU A 134 -6.75 -7.37 -4.97
C GLU A 134 -6.61 -8.40 -3.82
N GLN A 135 -5.66 -9.30 -3.93
CA GLN A 135 -5.38 -10.30 -2.90
C GLN A 135 -4.46 -9.74 -1.81
N GLY A 136 -3.85 -8.58 -2.05
CA GLY A 136 -2.93 -7.93 -1.12
C GLY A 136 -1.57 -8.61 -1.06
N ILE A 137 -1.13 -9.29 -2.12
CA ILE A 137 0.13 -10.05 -2.15
C ILE A 137 1.08 -9.46 -3.17
N ILE A 138 2.17 -8.88 -2.68
CA ILE A 138 3.30 -8.44 -3.49
C ILE A 138 4.25 -9.62 -3.74
N ASN A 139 4.84 -9.68 -4.93
CA ASN A 139 5.83 -10.68 -5.30
C ASN A 139 7.04 -10.62 -4.35
N GLU A 140 7.72 -11.75 -4.17
CA GLU A 140 8.94 -11.78 -3.37
C GLU A 140 10.05 -10.89 -3.93
N THR A 141 10.16 -10.82 -5.25
CA THR A 141 10.97 -9.81 -5.93
C THR A 141 10.11 -8.58 -6.18
N ASN A 142 10.38 -7.47 -5.51
CA ASN A 142 9.66 -6.24 -5.69
C ASN A 142 10.62 -5.06 -5.92
N TRP A 143 10.57 -4.51 -7.13
CA TRP A 143 11.23 -3.25 -7.49
C TRP A 143 10.25 -2.10 -7.36
N ASN A 144 10.66 -1.02 -6.70
CA ASN A 144 9.89 0.24 -6.68
C ASN A 144 10.10 1.08 -7.95
N LEU A 145 10.72 0.49 -8.93
CA LEU A 145 10.90 1.03 -10.28
C LEU A 145 9.88 0.40 -11.23
N LEU A 146 9.33 1.21 -12.13
CA LEU A 146 8.41 0.75 -13.18
C LEU A 146 8.80 1.35 -14.53
N ASP A 147 8.68 0.55 -15.58
CA ASP A 147 8.72 1.03 -16.96
C ASP A 147 7.28 1.30 -17.40
N THR A 148 6.97 2.56 -17.66
CA THR A 148 5.65 3.01 -18.11
C THR A 148 5.62 3.34 -19.60
N ALA A 149 6.69 3.09 -20.34
CA ALA A 149 6.77 3.40 -21.76
C ALA A 149 5.72 2.60 -22.56
N GLY A 150 4.93 3.29 -23.37
CA GLY A 150 3.90 2.68 -24.21
C GLY A 150 2.57 2.39 -23.49
N PHE A 151 2.46 2.65 -22.19
CA PHE A 151 1.23 2.45 -21.43
C PHE A 151 0.52 3.78 -21.13
N LYS A 152 -0.82 3.73 -21.04
CA LYS A 152 -1.66 4.88 -20.69
C LYS A 152 -2.60 4.47 -19.55
N ARG A 153 -2.73 5.34 -18.55
CA ARG A 153 -3.67 5.14 -17.44
C ARG A 153 -5.09 4.97 -17.94
N GLY A 154 -5.83 4.01 -17.41
CA GLY A 154 -7.21 3.73 -17.77
C GLY A 154 -7.43 3.21 -19.19
N ALA A 155 -6.36 2.87 -19.94
CA ALA A 155 -6.44 2.39 -21.32
C ALA A 155 -5.51 1.22 -21.61
N GLY A 156 -5.09 0.50 -20.59
CA GLY A 156 -4.18 -0.63 -20.65
C GLY A 156 -2.84 -0.32 -19.99
N GLY A 157 -2.64 -0.93 -18.83
CA GLY A 157 -1.40 -0.86 -18.06
C GLY A 157 -0.41 -1.95 -18.45
N PRO A 158 0.77 -1.96 -17.81
CA PRO A 158 1.70 -3.06 -17.90
C PRO A 158 1.05 -4.41 -17.53
N PRO A 159 1.62 -5.54 -17.95
CA PRO A 159 1.17 -6.85 -17.48
C PRO A 159 1.12 -6.89 -15.94
N THR A 160 0.14 -7.59 -15.39
CA THR A 160 -0.08 -7.68 -13.92
C THR A 160 1.15 -8.17 -13.17
N ASP A 161 1.96 -9.05 -13.76
CA ASP A 161 3.25 -9.47 -13.20
C ASP A 161 4.25 -8.30 -13.08
N SER A 162 4.31 -7.41 -14.08
CA SER A 162 5.15 -6.20 -14.00
C SER A 162 4.63 -5.21 -12.97
N LEU A 163 3.31 -5.06 -12.82
CA LEU A 163 2.72 -4.25 -11.76
C LEU A 163 3.03 -4.84 -10.38
N ASN A 164 2.99 -6.17 -10.25
CA ASN A 164 3.20 -6.85 -8.98
C ASN A 164 4.65 -6.75 -8.48
N ARG A 165 5.62 -6.97 -9.37
CA ARG A 165 7.04 -7.01 -8.98
C ARG A 165 7.86 -5.79 -9.38
N GLY A 166 7.31 -4.84 -10.14
CA GLY A 166 8.06 -3.75 -10.74
C GLY A 166 9.08 -4.24 -11.77
N ASN A 167 9.95 -3.35 -12.22
CA ASN A 167 10.94 -3.64 -13.24
C ASN A 167 12.37 -3.37 -12.75
N TYR A 168 13.26 -4.33 -12.93
CA TYR A 168 14.69 -4.17 -12.60
C TYR A 168 15.29 -2.92 -13.26
N ASN A 169 15.00 -2.68 -14.54
CA ASN A 169 15.46 -1.53 -15.31
C ASN A 169 14.40 -0.43 -15.46
N GLY A 170 13.35 -0.42 -14.62
CA GLY A 170 12.33 0.63 -14.64
C GLY A 170 12.96 2.01 -14.44
N LYS A 171 12.42 3.02 -15.14
CA LYS A 171 12.98 4.38 -15.13
C LYS A 171 12.25 5.31 -14.19
N ALA A 172 11.00 5.00 -13.84
CA ALA A 172 10.19 5.79 -12.94
C ALA A 172 10.16 5.14 -11.55
N TRP A 173 10.33 5.96 -10.49
CA TRP A 173 10.16 5.52 -9.11
C TRP A 173 8.68 5.55 -8.75
N ILE A 174 8.04 4.38 -8.79
CA ILE A 174 6.60 4.20 -8.55
C ILE A 174 6.40 2.97 -7.67
N PRO A 175 6.48 3.11 -6.33
CA PRO A 175 6.25 2.02 -5.39
C PRO A 175 4.89 1.37 -5.57
N GLY A 176 4.81 0.07 -5.25
CA GLY A 176 3.56 -0.68 -5.29
C GLY A 176 2.74 -0.50 -4.02
N GLU A 177 1.44 -0.30 -4.19
CA GLU A 177 0.45 -0.37 -3.12
C GLU A 177 -0.48 -1.55 -3.37
N ALA A 178 -0.68 -2.34 -2.33
CA ALA A 178 -1.63 -3.45 -2.32
C ALA A 178 -2.91 -3.02 -1.63
N ASP A 179 -3.96 -2.94 -2.40
CA ASP A 179 -5.33 -2.79 -1.91
C ASP A 179 -5.95 -4.18 -1.67
N VAL A 180 -6.52 -4.36 -0.50
CA VAL A 180 -7.19 -5.62 -0.14
C VAL A 180 -8.28 -5.34 0.89
N SER A 181 -9.41 -6.01 0.75
CA SER A 181 -10.49 -5.89 1.74
C SER A 181 -10.31 -6.88 2.89
N ILE A 182 -10.63 -6.44 4.12
CA ILE A 182 -10.76 -7.31 5.28
C ILE A 182 -11.88 -8.34 5.10
N ARG A 183 -12.86 -8.03 4.26
CA ARG A 183 -14.03 -8.86 3.90
C ARG A 183 -13.85 -9.49 2.52
N LYS A 184 -14.87 -10.22 2.07
CA LYS A 184 -14.90 -10.81 0.73
C LYS A 184 -15.07 -9.73 -0.35
N GLY A 185 -15.96 -8.75 -0.10
CA GLY A 185 -16.21 -7.62 -0.99
C GLY A 185 -15.64 -6.29 -0.45
N TRP A 186 -15.82 -5.20 -1.23
CA TRP A 186 -15.35 -3.85 -0.88
C TRP A 186 -16.34 -3.10 0.03
N PHE A 187 -17.60 -3.50 0.02
CA PHE A 187 -18.67 -2.88 0.81
C PHE A 187 -19.12 -3.80 1.94
N TYR A 188 -19.80 -3.22 2.93
CA TYR A 188 -20.32 -3.96 4.07
C TYR A 188 -21.54 -4.80 3.70
N HIS A 189 -21.48 -6.10 4.03
CA HIS A 189 -22.59 -7.03 4.02
C HIS A 189 -22.57 -7.82 5.33
N GLU A 190 -23.70 -7.84 6.05
CA GLU A 190 -23.80 -8.47 7.37
C GLU A 190 -23.54 -9.98 7.31
N GLU A 191 -23.97 -10.64 6.23
CA GLU A 191 -23.75 -12.07 6.00
C GLU A 191 -22.25 -12.43 5.88
N GLU A 192 -21.38 -11.47 5.60
CA GLU A 192 -19.93 -11.65 5.51
C GLU A 192 -19.21 -11.56 6.88
N ASP A 193 -19.90 -11.22 7.98
CA ASP A 193 -19.30 -11.09 9.32
C ASP A 193 -18.55 -12.35 9.76
N LYS A 194 -19.01 -13.54 9.33
CA LYS A 194 -18.38 -14.83 9.62
C LYS A 194 -17.13 -15.12 8.79
N THR A 195 -16.86 -14.34 7.75
CA THR A 195 -15.77 -14.55 6.78
C THR A 195 -14.72 -13.44 6.83
N VAL A 196 -14.79 -12.56 7.81
CA VAL A 196 -13.80 -11.51 8.05
C VAL A 196 -12.41 -12.15 8.24
N LYS A 197 -11.40 -11.60 7.60
CA LYS A 197 -10.01 -12.04 7.77
C LYS A 197 -9.57 -11.90 9.22
N SER A 198 -9.07 -12.98 9.81
CA SER A 198 -8.56 -12.97 11.19
C SER A 198 -7.31 -12.10 11.35
N GLY A 199 -6.98 -11.71 12.57
CA GLY A 199 -5.74 -10.97 12.86
C GLY A 199 -4.47 -11.68 12.38
N LYS A 200 -4.44 -13.03 12.42
CA LYS A 200 -3.32 -13.84 11.88
C LYS A 200 -3.23 -13.74 10.36
N GLN A 201 -4.36 -13.79 9.63
CA GLN A 201 -4.38 -13.60 8.18
C GLN A 201 -3.97 -12.18 7.77
N LEU A 202 -4.38 -11.16 8.53
CA LEU A 202 -3.95 -9.78 8.31
C LEU A 202 -2.45 -9.60 8.56
N PHE A 203 -1.88 -10.28 9.56
CA PHE A 203 -0.44 -10.26 9.82
C PHE A 203 0.34 -10.98 8.70
N ASP A 204 -0.16 -12.11 8.18
CA ASP A 204 0.44 -12.77 7.01
C ASP A 204 0.43 -11.87 5.76
N LEU A 205 -0.68 -11.16 5.50
CA LEU A 205 -0.75 -10.15 4.44
C LEU A 205 0.24 -9.01 4.68
N TYR A 206 0.37 -8.53 5.91
CA TYR A 206 1.37 -7.51 6.25
C TYR A 206 2.80 -7.97 5.90
N LEU A 207 3.16 -9.21 6.20
CA LEU A 207 4.46 -9.77 5.86
C LEU A 207 4.65 -9.92 4.35
N LYS A 208 3.60 -10.32 3.62
CA LYS A 208 3.60 -10.48 2.16
C LYS A 208 3.51 -9.17 1.38
N ASN A 209 3.33 -8.06 2.08
CA ASN A 209 3.17 -6.73 1.51
C ASN A 209 4.25 -5.77 2.02
N VAL A 210 4.07 -5.22 3.24
CA VAL A 210 5.05 -4.33 3.87
C VAL A 210 6.40 -5.03 4.04
N GLY A 211 6.39 -6.32 4.41
CA GLY A 211 7.58 -7.16 4.49
C GLY A 211 8.27 -7.44 3.15
N ARG A 212 7.69 -7.00 2.04
CA ARG A 212 8.25 -7.08 0.68
C ARG A 212 8.43 -5.69 0.04
N GLY A 213 8.43 -4.64 0.86
CA GLY A 213 8.73 -3.28 0.45
C GLY A 213 7.59 -2.53 -0.23
N GLY A 214 6.34 -2.98 -0.08
CA GLY A 214 5.16 -2.31 -0.59
C GLY A 214 4.39 -1.51 0.46
N ASN A 215 3.36 -0.81 0.02
CA ASN A 215 2.38 -0.16 0.88
C ASN A 215 1.13 -1.04 1.03
N PHE A 216 0.53 -1.05 2.22
CA PHE A 216 -0.59 -1.92 2.57
C PHE A 216 -1.85 -1.08 2.82
N LEU A 217 -2.75 -1.04 1.85
CA LEU A 217 -4.06 -0.41 1.93
C LEU A 217 -5.12 -1.46 2.29
N LEU A 218 -5.53 -1.49 3.55
CA LEU A 218 -6.58 -2.40 4.02
C LEU A 218 -7.93 -1.71 4.00
N ASN A 219 -8.84 -2.15 3.14
CA ASN A 219 -10.22 -1.70 3.14
C ASN A 219 -10.98 -2.32 4.31
N VAL A 220 -11.61 -1.48 5.13
CA VAL A 220 -12.51 -1.85 6.23
C VAL A 220 -13.81 -1.08 6.03
N PRO A 221 -14.83 -1.69 5.42
CA PRO A 221 -16.05 -0.98 5.07
C PRO A 221 -16.88 -0.63 6.32
N PRO A 222 -17.40 0.60 6.42
CA PRO A 222 -18.32 0.96 7.48
C PRO A 222 -19.65 0.22 7.31
N ASN A 223 -20.27 -0.16 8.42
CA ASN A 223 -21.61 -0.70 8.43
C ASN A 223 -22.67 0.39 8.15
N ARG A 224 -23.95 0.03 8.14
CA ARG A 224 -25.05 0.98 7.85
C ARG A 224 -25.19 2.11 8.88
N GLN A 225 -24.54 2.01 10.04
CA GLN A 225 -24.49 3.05 11.08
C GLN A 225 -23.25 3.96 10.94
N GLY A 226 -22.38 3.72 9.96
CA GLY A 226 -21.14 4.46 9.76
C GLY A 226 -20.02 4.05 10.73
N LEU A 227 -20.11 2.87 11.35
CA LEU A 227 -19.14 2.33 12.30
C LEU A 227 -18.45 1.09 11.71
N PHE A 228 -17.26 0.76 12.20
CA PHE A 228 -16.70 -0.56 11.94
C PHE A 228 -17.55 -1.64 12.62
N ALA A 229 -17.84 -2.71 11.89
CA ALA A 229 -18.56 -3.84 12.48
C ALA A 229 -17.73 -4.49 13.61
N PRO A 230 -18.36 -5.09 14.63
CA PRO A 230 -17.64 -5.73 15.73
C PRO A 230 -16.62 -6.78 15.28
N ALA A 231 -16.95 -7.58 14.25
CA ALA A 231 -16.06 -8.58 13.69
C ALA A 231 -14.78 -7.94 13.10
N ASP A 232 -14.93 -6.84 12.34
CA ASP A 232 -13.80 -6.11 11.77
C ASP A 232 -12.92 -5.49 12.85
N SER A 233 -13.54 -4.85 13.84
CA SER A 233 -12.82 -4.24 14.97
C SER A 233 -12.02 -5.27 15.76
N THR A 234 -12.61 -6.45 16.02
CA THR A 234 -11.92 -7.56 16.69
C THR A 234 -10.71 -8.02 15.88
N ALA A 235 -10.88 -8.26 14.58
CA ALA A 235 -9.80 -8.70 13.71
C ALA A 235 -8.65 -7.68 13.61
N LEU A 236 -8.97 -6.38 13.55
CA LEU A 236 -7.99 -5.29 13.54
C LEU A 236 -7.20 -5.22 14.87
N MET A 237 -7.88 -5.35 16.00
CA MET A 237 -7.23 -5.33 17.32
C MET A 237 -6.36 -6.56 17.54
N ASP A 238 -6.79 -7.74 17.08
CA ASP A 238 -5.98 -8.96 17.10
C ASP A 238 -4.75 -8.82 16.20
N PHE A 239 -4.92 -8.29 14.97
CA PHE A 239 -3.80 -7.98 14.08
C PHE A 239 -2.79 -7.03 14.75
N LYS A 240 -3.28 -5.95 15.36
CA LYS A 240 -2.43 -5.01 16.10
C LYS A 240 -1.65 -5.74 17.20
N LYS A 241 -2.33 -6.53 18.01
CA LYS A 241 -1.70 -7.31 19.12
C LYS A 241 -0.61 -8.24 18.61
N ILE A 242 -0.88 -9.00 17.53
CA ILE A 242 0.09 -9.92 16.92
C ILE A 242 1.29 -9.14 16.39
N LYS A 243 1.05 -8.08 15.63
CA LYS A 243 2.11 -7.25 15.04
C LYS A 243 2.99 -6.60 16.13
N ASP A 244 2.37 -6.00 17.13
CA ASP A 244 3.10 -5.32 18.19
C ASP A 244 3.93 -6.32 19.02
N ALA A 245 3.44 -7.52 19.27
CA ALA A 245 4.19 -8.58 19.94
C ALA A 245 5.37 -9.07 19.07
N ALA A 246 5.14 -9.28 17.78
CA ALA A 246 6.17 -9.76 16.84
C ALA A 246 7.39 -8.83 16.75
N PHE A 247 7.15 -7.52 16.75
CA PHE A 247 8.22 -6.51 16.60
C PHE A 247 8.65 -5.85 17.91
N LYS A 248 8.16 -6.30 19.05
CA LYS A 248 8.44 -5.70 20.37
C LYS A 248 9.93 -5.71 20.72
N ASN A 249 10.59 -6.83 20.47
CA ASN A 249 11.97 -7.06 20.91
C ASN A 249 12.88 -7.28 19.70
N ASN A 250 13.65 -6.25 19.33
CA ASN A 250 14.72 -6.42 18.36
C ASN A 250 15.91 -7.11 19.03
N LEU A 251 16.14 -8.39 18.68
CA LEU A 251 17.21 -9.23 19.22
C LEU A 251 18.61 -8.72 18.86
N PHE A 252 18.72 -7.89 17.80
CA PHE A 252 19.99 -7.33 17.34
C PHE A 252 20.31 -5.94 17.95
N LYS A 253 19.42 -5.37 18.79
CA LYS A 253 19.54 -4.01 19.33
C LYS A 253 20.90 -3.72 19.99
N ASN A 254 21.45 -4.69 20.69
CA ASN A 254 22.73 -4.55 21.43
C ASN A 254 23.85 -5.42 20.83
N ALA A 255 23.69 -5.89 19.60
CA ALA A 255 24.69 -6.68 18.92
C ALA A 255 25.86 -5.84 18.42
N ARG A 256 27.05 -6.46 18.31
CA ARG A 256 28.15 -5.89 17.55
C ARG A 256 27.88 -6.15 16.07
N ILE A 257 27.77 -5.06 15.27
CA ILE A 257 27.52 -5.15 13.85
C ILE A 257 28.78 -4.76 13.08
N LEU A 258 29.27 -5.68 12.26
CA LEU A 258 30.41 -5.47 11.35
C LEU A 258 29.88 -5.33 9.93
N ARG A 259 30.39 -4.36 9.18
CA ARG A 259 29.93 -4.07 7.83
C ARG A 259 31.09 -4.05 6.85
N THR A 260 30.90 -4.64 5.70
CA THR A 260 31.72 -4.48 4.50
C THR A 260 30.85 -3.95 3.36
N ASN A 261 31.40 -3.79 2.15
CA ASN A 261 30.63 -3.31 1.00
C ASN A 261 29.44 -4.23 0.62
N ASN A 262 29.55 -5.52 0.87
CA ASN A 262 28.54 -6.50 0.46
C ASN A 262 28.14 -7.49 1.56
N SER A 263 28.55 -7.27 2.82
CA SER A 263 28.23 -8.17 3.91
C SER A 263 28.00 -7.42 5.21
N ILE A 264 27.06 -7.90 5.99
CA ILE A 264 26.77 -7.44 7.35
C ILE A 264 26.84 -8.66 8.26
N GLU A 265 27.66 -8.57 9.30
CA GLU A 265 27.70 -9.58 10.35
C GLU A 265 27.13 -9.02 11.65
N VAL A 266 26.31 -9.82 12.30
CA VAL A 266 25.70 -9.53 13.61
C VAL A 266 26.26 -10.53 14.61
N HIS A 267 26.95 -10.03 15.63
CA HIS A 267 27.56 -10.83 16.68
C HIS A 267 26.84 -10.56 18.01
N LEU A 268 26.12 -11.54 18.50
CA LEU A 268 25.40 -11.47 19.77
C LEU A 268 26.33 -11.92 20.94
N LYS A 269 25.96 -11.51 22.15
CA LYS A 269 26.67 -11.98 23.39
C LYS A 269 26.45 -13.46 23.65
N GLU A 270 25.23 -13.92 23.36
CA GLU A 270 24.79 -15.32 23.55
C GLU A 270 23.89 -15.76 22.39
N ALA A 271 23.68 -17.07 22.25
CA ALA A 271 22.79 -17.60 21.22
C ALA A 271 21.33 -17.31 21.58
N VAL A 272 20.56 -16.83 20.60
CA VAL A 272 19.13 -16.53 20.72
C VAL A 272 18.29 -17.34 19.73
N GLU A 273 17.06 -17.62 20.10
CA GLU A 273 16.07 -18.15 19.17
C GLU A 273 15.54 -17.00 18.29
N ILE A 274 15.49 -17.24 16.98
CA ILE A 274 15.10 -16.26 15.97
C ILE A 274 14.44 -16.97 14.79
N ASN A 275 13.42 -16.35 14.20
CA ASN A 275 12.77 -16.86 13.00
C ASN A 275 12.38 -15.77 11.99
N ALA A 276 12.79 -14.51 12.23
CA ALA A 276 12.57 -13.42 11.30
C ALA A 276 13.73 -12.42 11.32
N ILE A 277 14.14 -11.95 10.13
CA ILE A 277 15.11 -10.86 9.98
C ILE A 277 14.47 -9.78 9.11
N GLN A 278 14.57 -8.53 9.56
CA GLN A 278 14.21 -7.35 8.80
C GLN A 278 15.45 -6.65 8.28
N LEU A 279 15.42 -6.29 7.00
CA LEU A 279 16.45 -5.52 6.31
C LEU A 279 15.81 -4.29 5.68
N MET A 280 16.53 -3.16 5.66
CA MET A 280 16.11 -1.93 4.98
C MET A 280 17.30 -1.33 4.22
N GLU A 281 17.09 -0.91 2.99
CA GLU A 281 18.05 -0.05 2.27
C GLU A 281 17.83 1.41 2.67
N ALA A 282 18.87 2.24 2.55
CA ALA A 282 18.74 3.69 2.59
C ALA A 282 18.03 4.17 1.31
N ILE A 283 16.68 4.06 1.31
CA ILE A 283 15.86 4.13 0.10
C ILE A 283 15.94 5.46 -0.63
N SER A 284 16.26 6.55 0.07
CA SER A 284 16.54 7.86 -0.54
C SER A 284 17.75 7.84 -1.48
N MET A 285 18.62 6.83 -1.36
CA MET A 285 19.76 6.58 -2.24
C MET A 285 19.44 5.59 -3.38
N GLY A 286 18.18 5.15 -3.48
CA GLY A 286 17.68 4.19 -4.45
C GLY A 286 17.74 2.74 -3.97
N GLN A 287 16.94 1.89 -4.60
CA GLN A 287 16.92 0.45 -4.38
C GLN A 287 18.03 -0.22 -5.20
N ARG A 288 18.92 -0.98 -4.55
CA ARG A 288 20.16 -1.49 -5.17
C ARG A 288 20.32 -3.00 -5.09
N VAL A 289 19.85 -3.61 -4.00
CA VAL A 289 20.03 -5.05 -3.77
C VAL A 289 19.16 -5.87 -4.72
N VAL A 290 19.77 -6.84 -5.40
CA VAL A 290 19.11 -7.78 -6.29
C VAL A 290 18.88 -9.11 -5.60
N THR A 291 19.94 -9.70 -5.02
CA THR A 291 19.87 -10.96 -4.28
C THR A 291 20.76 -10.92 -3.04
N PHE A 292 20.38 -11.69 -2.03
CA PHE A 292 21.14 -11.86 -0.80
C PHE A 292 20.93 -13.23 -0.17
N GLU A 293 21.87 -13.64 0.66
CA GLU A 293 21.83 -14.84 1.48
C GLU A 293 21.95 -14.50 2.95
N ILE A 294 21.24 -15.25 3.79
CA ILE A 294 21.34 -15.17 5.24
C ILE A 294 21.91 -16.48 5.75
N SER A 295 22.99 -16.38 6.49
CA SER A 295 23.66 -17.52 7.12
C SER A 295 23.92 -17.24 8.58
N GLY A 296 24.16 -18.27 9.37
CA GLY A 296 24.46 -18.12 10.77
C GLY A 296 25.12 -19.35 11.38
N GLY A 297 25.58 -19.20 12.61
CA GLY A 297 26.24 -20.25 13.32
C GLY A 297 26.51 -19.89 14.79
N ASN A 298 26.99 -20.86 15.56
CA ASN A 298 27.46 -20.68 16.95
C ASN A 298 28.99 -20.57 17.05
N ASP A 299 29.67 -20.77 15.92
CA ASP A 299 31.09 -20.53 15.72
C ASP A 299 31.26 -19.47 14.62
N VAL A 300 32.01 -18.39 14.87
CA VAL A 300 32.26 -17.29 13.95
C VAL A 300 32.96 -17.72 12.64
N LYS A 301 33.56 -18.90 12.64
CA LYS A 301 34.23 -19.50 11.45
C LYS A 301 33.34 -20.44 10.67
N LYS A 302 32.15 -20.81 11.19
CA LYS A 302 31.23 -21.75 10.55
C LYS A 302 29.85 -21.14 10.43
N PHE A 303 29.47 -20.75 9.18
CA PHE A 303 28.17 -20.22 8.85
C PHE A 303 27.46 -21.16 7.88
N GLU A 304 26.24 -21.52 8.18
CA GLU A 304 25.35 -22.28 7.31
C GLU A 304 24.26 -21.36 6.75
N ILE A 305 24.00 -21.45 5.45
CA ILE A 305 22.94 -20.66 4.80
C ILE A 305 21.60 -21.29 5.15
N PHE A 306 20.69 -20.52 5.71
CA PHE A 306 19.35 -20.98 6.07
C PHE A 306 18.23 -20.16 5.40
N ALA A 307 18.54 -19.01 4.78
CA ALA A 307 17.57 -18.24 4.02
C ALA A 307 18.25 -17.52 2.86
N LYS A 308 17.46 -17.26 1.81
CA LYS A 308 17.85 -16.45 0.65
C LYS A 308 16.71 -15.49 0.33
N GLY A 309 17.02 -14.40 -0.32
CA GLY A 309 16.00 -13.43 -0.74
C GLY A 309 16.44 -12.62 -1.94
N THR A 310 15.44 -12.00 -2.54
CA THR A 310 15.61 -11.03 -3.61
C THR A 310 15.12 -9.68 -3.14
N THR A 311 15.65 -8.60 -3.66
CA THR A 311 15.30 -7.21 -3.38
C THR A 311 15.07 -6.91 -1.89
N ILE A 312 15.60 -5.83 -1.40
CA ILE A 312 15.36 -5.35 -0.03
C ILE A 312 14.41 -4.14 -0.07
N GLY A 313 14.83 -3.07 -0.74
CA GLY A 313 14.03 -1.86 -0.85
C GLY A 313 13.82 -1.16 0.49
N HIS A 314 12.66 -0.51 0.63
CA HIS A 314 12.30 0.21 1.85
C HIS A 314 12.25 -0.71 3.08
N LYS A 315 11.75 -1.94 2.91
CA LYS A 315 11.68 -2.96 3.98
C LYS A 315 11.60 -4.36 3.38
N ARG A 316 12.38 -5.25 3.91
CA ARG A 316 12.31 -6.68 3.61
C ARG A 316 12.29 -7.48 4.91
N ILE A 317 11.25 -8.27 5.11
CA ILE A 317 11.14 -9.21 6.24
C ILE A 317 11.24 -10.61 5.66
N ILE A 318 12.23 -11.38 6.12
CA ILE A 318 12.41 -12.79 5.77
C ILE A 318 12.08 -13.61 6.99
N THR A 319 11.15 -14.55 6.85
CA THR A 319 10.81 -15.53 7.87
C THR A 319 11.40 -16.88 7.50
N PHE A 320 11.82 -17.65 8.50
CA PHE A 320 12.43 -18.97 8.35
C PHE A 320 12.14 -19.85 9.57
N THR A 321 12.45 -21.14 9.47
CA THR A 321 12.36 -22.06 10.61
C THR A 321 13.22 -21.56 11.77
N THR A 322 12.70 -21.58 13.00
CA THR A 322 13.38 -21.08 14.19
C THR A 322 14.77 -21.69 14.31
N GLN A 323 15.75 -20.82 14.45
CA GLN A 323 17.17 -21.14 14.66
C GLN A 323 17.62 -20.64 16.03
N LYS A 324 18.55 -21.34 16.67
CA LYS A 324 19.22 -20.87 17.91
C LYS A 324 20.69 -20.58 17.62
N LEU A 325 20.99 -19.30 17.34
CA LEU A 325 22.27 -18.88 16.79
C LEU A 325 22.85 -17.67 17.54
N LYS A 326 24.17 -17.56 17.51
CA LYS A 326 24.94 -16.46 18.11
C LYS A 326 25.47 -15.46 17.06
N TYR A 327 25.79 -15.95 15.87
CA TYR A 327 26.37 -15.16 14.79
C TYR A 327 25.50 -15.25 13.53
N PHE A 328 25.31 -14.11 12.87
CA PHE A 328 24.56 -14.04 11.61
C PHE A 328 25.39 -13.29 10.57
N ARG A 329 25.25 -13.68 9.32
CA ARG A 329 25.83 -12.98 8.17
C ARG A 329 24.77 -12.81 7.10
N ILE A 330 24.53 -11.56 6.70
CA ILE A 330 23.76 -11.18 5.53
C ILE A 330 24.76 -10.83 4.45
N LYS A 331 24.83 -11.65 3.38
CA LYS A 331 25.71 -11.44 2.25
C LYS A 331 24.90 -10.99 1.05
N ILE A 332 25.16 -9.80 0.54
CA ILE A 332 24.60 -9.33 -0.73
C ILE A 332 25.37 -10.03 -1.86
N THR A 333 24.67 -10.87 -2.61
CA THR A 333 25.27 -11.69 -3.68
C THR A 333 25.23 -11.00 -5.04
N GLU A 334 24.22 -10.11 -5.22
CA GLU A 334 24.11 -9.29 -6.43
C GLU A 334 23.46 -7.94 -6.09
N SER A 335 23.96 -6.86 -6.73
CA SER A 335 23.40 -5.51 -6.56
C SER A 335 23.68 -4.64 -7.80
N LYS A 336 22.80 -3.65 -8.03
CA LYS A 336 22.92 -2.66 -9.13
C LYS A 336 24.03 -1.62 -8.89
N ALA A 337 24.34 -1.39 -7.63
CA ALA A 337 25.38 -0.46 -7.16
C ALA A 337 25.78 -0.89 -5.74
N THR A 338 26.80 -0.26 -5.15
CA THR A 338 27.21 -0.53 -3.76
C THR A 338 26.00 -0.47 -2.82
N PRO A 339 25.65 -1.58 -2.13
CA PRO A 339 24.51 -1.64 -1.24
C PRO A 339 24.66 -0.67 -0.08
N ILE A 340 23.55 -0.02 0.32
CA ILE A 340 23.52 0.83 1.50
C ILE A 340 22.37 0.34 2.39
N ILE A 341 22.70 -0.57 3.30
CA ILE A 341 21.73 -1.13 4.26
C ILE A 341 21.67 -0.22 5.48
N SER A 342 20.52 0.42 5.67
CA SER A 342 20.26 1.33 6.79
C SER A 342 19.92 0.59 8.07
N GLU A 343 19.21 -0.54 7.98
CA GLU A 343 18.75 -1.28 9.15
C GLU A 343 18.90 -2.81 8.97
N VAL A 344 19.27 -3.47 10.07
CA VAL A 344 19.23 -4.93 10.23
C VAL A 344 18.67 -5.22 11.62
N SER A 345 17.57 -5.95 11.68
CA SER A 345 16.88 -6.29 12.92
C SER A 345 16.49 -7.76 12.93
N GLY A 346 16.51 -8.39 14.09
CA GLY A 346 16.14 -9.81 14.27
C GLY A 346 14.99 -9.97 15.25
N TYR A 347 14.08 -10.92 14.97
CA TYR A 347 12.87 -11.14 15.78
C TYR A 347 12.55 -12.62 15.95
N LEU A 348 11.82 -12.92 17.01
CA LEU A 348 11.17 -14.21 17.20
C LEU A 348 9.65 -13.99 17.17
N PHE A 349 9.04 -14.39 16.07
CA PHE A 349 7.58 -14.37 15.92
C PHE A 349 6.99 -15.62 16.59
N ALA A 350 5.87 -15.45 17.28
CA ALA A 350 5.10 -16.58 17.78
C ALA A 350 4.50 -17.39 16.60
N ASN A 351 4.51 -18.71 16.74
CA ASN A 351 3.95 -19.66 15.77
C ASN A 351 2.41 -19.57 15.67
#